data_64ebac7609778ee76663fe29b808c0f7
#
_entry.id   64ebac7609778ee76663fe29b808c0f7
#
_cell.length_a   1.000
_cell.length_b   1.000
_cell.length_c   1.000
_cell.angle_alpha   90.00
_cell.angle_beta   90.00
_cell.angle_gamma   90.00
#
_symmetry.space_group_name_H-M   'P 1'
#
loop_
_entity.id
_entity.type
_entity.pdbx_description
1 polymer ?
#
loop_
_entity_poly.entity_id
_entity_poly.type
_entity_poly.pdbx_seq_one_letter_code
_entity_poly.pdbx_strand_id
1 'polypeptide(L)'
;MTLNPVLFLFYPILQESSSPFLYFVKFFTILRFFCCFCADLPKISCHLFFSLTISVILYLTNNRAAHFAGRSYANNGHAAARTALMSLKGGDTMLWDMHMHSRFSGDSDAPQDAMIDAAIAKGLGGICFTDHLDMDYPGGLDLFLLDLPGYTASVLAQRQRYKDRIPVRLGLELGLQPQLSEIYADILAQYPFDFVIGSSHVVHGKDPYYPEYHEGRSETVCYREYFESVLENIRAFDGFDVYGHIDYVVRYGPNRNKYYSYAQYADVIDEILTLLIKKGKGIELNTGGFKYGLGHPNPTEAIIARYCELGGEIITIGADAHAPAHVAYAFEKVPAILKEAGFRYFTVFQERKPEFVKL
;
A
#
# COMPACT_ATOMS: atom_id res chain seq x y z
N MET A 1 8.41 27.36 31.24
CA MET A 1 9.07 27.91 30.01
C MET A 1 8.32 29.17 29.63
N THR A 2 8.89 30.32 29.83
CA THR A 2 8.30 31.65 29.56
C THR A 2 8.30 31.89 28.05
N LEU A 3 7.12 32.00 27.45
CA LEU A 3 6.93 32.40 26.04
C LEU A 3 7.51 33.80 25.81
N ASN A 4 8.30 33.93 24.73
CA ASN A 4 9.00 35.13 24.34
C ASN A 4 7.98 36.27 24.10
N PRO A 5 8.16 37.47 24.70
CA PRO A 5 7.20 38.58 24.63
C PRO A 5 6.89 39.09 23.23
N VAL A 6 7.73 38.82 22.23
CA VAL A 6 7.49 39.21 20.82
C VAL A 6 6.33 38.42 20.18
N LEU A 7 6.05 37.21 20.63
CA LEU A 7 4.91 36.42 20.13
C LEU A 7 3.54 36.96 20.59
N PHE A 8 3.51 37.64 21.71
CA PHE A 8 2.30 38.26 22.27
C PHE A 8 1.81 39.47 21.48
N LEU A 9 2.71 40.16 20.79
CA LEU A 9 2.40 41.38 20.00
C LEU A 9 1.66 41.08 18.68
N PHE A 10 1.83 39.87 18.13
CA PHE A 10 1.23 39.49 16.82
C PHE A 10 0.05 38.54 16.90
N TYR A 11 -0.25 38.01 18.09
CA TYR A 11 -1.35 37.08 18.31
C TYR A 11 -2.75 37.66 17.95
N PRO A 12 -3.09 38.92 18.26
CA PRO A 12 -4.37 39.51 17.90
C PRO A 12 -4.54 39.71 16.38
N ILE A 13 -3.46 40.01 15.65
CA ILE A 13 -3.50 40.28 14.21
C ILE A 13 -3.85 39.01 13.41
N LEU A 14 -3.55 37.85 13.93
CA LEU A 14 -3.82 36.55 13.32
C LEU A 14 -5.22 36.02 13.61
N GLN A 15 -5.88 36.46 14.67
CA GLN A 15 -7.23 35.98 15.05
C GLN A 15 -8.39 36.59 14.26
N GLU A 16 -8.24 37.78 13.68
CA GLU A 16 -9.32 38.50 12.97
C GLU A 16 -9.53 38.10 11.49
N SER A 17 -8.82 37.10 10.99
CA SER A 17 -8.89 36.73 9.56
C SER A 17 -9.80 35.54 9.32
N SER A 18 -10.98 35.75 8.73
CA SER A 18 -11.94 34.71 8.37
C SER A 18 -11.63 34.00 7.03
N SER A 19 -10.64 34.47 6.25
CA SER A 19 -10.24 33.88 4.96
C SER A 19 -8.88 33.18 5.04
N PRO A 20 -8.76 31.92 4.58
CA PRO A 20 -7.48 31.20 4.53
C PRO A 20 -6.41 31.92 3.69
N PHE A 21 -6.83 32.61 2.63
CA PHE A 21 -5.93 33.36 1.75
C PHE A 21 -5.34 34.60 2.43
N LEU A 22 -6.15 35.36 3.19
CA LEU A 22 -5.68 36.54 3.93
C LEU A 22 -4.74 36.13 5.10
N TYR A 23 -4.99 34.97 5.69
CA TYR A 23 -4.13 34.40 6.71
C TYR A 23 -2.74 34.05 6.16
N PHE A 24 -2.70 33.47 4.97
CA PHE A 24 -1.49 33.11 4.26
C PHE A 24 -0.66 34.34 3.87
N VAL A 25 -1.30 35.38 3.33
CA VAL A 25 -0.63 36.64 2.96
C VAL A 25 -0.07 37.38 4.19
N LYS A 26 -0.84 37.48 5.28
CA LYS A 26 -0.39 38.09 6.53
C LYS A 26 0.77 37.33 7.16
N PHE A 27 0.75 35.99 7.10
CA PHE A 27 1.82 35.14 7.58
C PHE A 27 3.14 35.34 6.80
N PHE A 28 3.06 35.39 5.49
CA PHE A 28 4.25 35.66 4.64
C PHE A 28 4.83 37.07 4.84
N THR A 29 4.00 38.05 5.11
CA THR A 29 4.44 39.41 5.39
C THR A 29 5.20 39.48 6.71
N ILE A 30 4.72 38.80 7.74
CA ILE A 30 5.39 38.66 9.05
C ILE A 30 6.71 37.90 8.89
N LEU A 31 6.74 36.83 8.12
CA LEU A 31 7.95 36.05 7.86
C LEU A 31 9.02 36.87 7.11
N ARG A 32 8.62 37.68 6.14
CA ARG A 32 9.52 38.60 5.43
C ARG A 32 10.14 39.66 6.35
N PHE A 33 9.35 40.20 7.27
CA PHE A 33 9.83 41.15 8.27
C PHE A 33 10.87 40.52 9.20
N PHE A 34 10.66 39.26 9.62
CA PHE A 34 11.62 38.51 10.44
C PHE A 34 12.90 38.15 9.68
N CYS A 35 12.84 37.79 8.41
CA CYS A 35 14.04 37.54 7.59
C CYS A 35 14.92 38.76 7.43
N CYS A 36 14.34 39.97 7.30
CA CYS A 36 15.12 41.21 7.23
C CYS A 36 15.79 41.56 8.56
N PHE A 37 15.22 41.15 9.70
CA PHE A 37 15.78 41.43 11.03
C PHE A 37 16.87 40.43 11.44
N CYS A 38 16.92 39.24 10.84
CA CYS A 38 17.90 38.18 11.14
C CYS A 38 19.19 38.29 10.30
N ALA A 39 19.33 39.25 9.42
CA ALA A 39 20.50 39.39 8.57
C ALA A 39 21.80 39.69 9.37
N ASP A 40 21.69 40.16 10.62
CA ASP A 40 22.81 40.55 11.48
C ASP A 40 23.08 39.60 12.67
N LEU A 41 22.48 38.37 12.71
CA LEU A 41 22.68 37.43 13.81
C LEU A 41 23.59 36.24 13.43
N PRO A 42 24.44 35.73 14.34
CA PRO A 42 25.35 34.64 14.05
C PRO A 42 24.60 33.32 13.72
N LYS A 43 25.13 32.56 12.75
CA LYS A 43 24.54 31.39 12.10
C LYS A 43 23.96 30.27 13.01
N ILE A 44 24.31 30.23 14.27
CA ILE A 44 23.85 29.20 15.24
C ILE A 44 22.41 29.46 15.71
N SER A 45 21.93 30.71 15.65
CA SER A 45 20.58 31.09 16.11
C SER A 45 19.46 30.75 15.08
N CYS A 46 19.80 30.66 13.79
CA CYS A 46 18.83 30.44 12.71
C CYS A 46 18.21 29.03 12.72
N HIS A 47 18.98 27.99 13.00
CA HIS A 47 18.48 26.58 13.01
C HIS A 47 17.49 26.31 14.14
N LEU A 48 17.73 26.86 15.33
CA LEU A 48 16.77 26.71 16.45
C LEU A 48 15.46 27.45 16.18
N PHE A 49 15.55 28.61 15.51
CA PHE A 49 14.38 29.42 15.18
C PHE A 49 13.49 28.75 14.11
N PHE A 50 14.10 28.14 13.09
CA PHE A 50 13.39 27.41 12.04
C PHE A 50 12.66 26.18 12.58
N SER A 51 13.29 25.41 13.46
CA SER A 51 12.69 24.26 14.12
C SER A 51 11.51 24.63 15.02
N LEU A 52 11.61 25.72 15.79
CA LEU A 52 10.51 26.22 16.63
C LEU A 52 9.34 26.73 15.80
N THR A 53 9.60 27.39 14.69
CA THR A 53 8.55 27.95 13.81
C THR A 53 7.76 26.86 13.14
N ILE A 54 8.40 25.79 12.67
CA ILE A 54 7.74 24.61 12.09
C ILE A 54 6.88 23.88 13.14
N SER A 55 7.37 23.71 14.36
CA SER A 55 6.63 23.05 15.44
C SER A 55 5.39 23.85 15.85
N VAL A 56 5.44 25.18 15.86
CA VAL A 56 4.28 26.04 16.15
C VAL A 56 3.25 26.01 15.02
N ILE A 57 3.70 25.93 13.77
CA ILE A 57 2.79 25.79 12.60
C ILE A 57 2.05 24.45 12.66
N LEU A 58 2.75 23.36 12.93
CA LEU A 58 2.16 22.03 13.08
C LEU A 58 1.16 21.95 14.26
N TYR A 59 1.48 22.60 15.38
CA TYR A 59 0.58 22.67 16.53
C TYR A 59 -0.70 23.47 16.25
N LEU A 60 -0.59 24.60 15.54
CA LEU A 60 -1.75 25.45 15.23
C LEU A 60 -2.65 24.85 14.11
N THR A 61 -2.08 24.12 13.17
CA THR A 61 -2.84 23.41 12.13
C THR A 61 -3.59 22.20 12.71
N ASN A 62 -2.96 21.43 13.59
CA ASN A 62 -3.60 20.27 14.24
C ASN A 62 -4.72 20.66 15.22
N ASN A 63 -4.59 21.75 15.98
CA ASN A 63 -5.65 22.20 16.89
C ASN A 63 -6.87 22.82 16.20
N ARG A 64 -6.76 23.30 14.96
CA ARG A 64 -7.94 23.75 14.18
C ARG A 64 -8.73 22.59 13.55
N ALA A 65 -8.09 21.50 13.19
CA ALA A 65 -8.80 20.30 12.71
C ALA A 65 -9.71 19.72 13.81
N ALA A 66 -9.30 19.77 15.09
CA ALA A 66 -10.09 19.31 16.21
C ALA A 66 -11.33 20.18 16.53
N HIS A 67 -11.31 21.46 16.20
CA HIS A 67 -12.46 22.38 16.46
C HIS A 67 -13.56 22.33 15.39
N PHE A 68 -13.30 21.77 14.21
CA PHE A 68 -14.32 21.59 13.15
C PHE A 68 -15.04 20.24 13.22
N ALA A 69 -14.56 19.28 14.02
CA ALA A 69 -15.15 17.95 14.18
C ALA A 69 -16.36 17.90 15.16
N GLY A 70 -16.78 19.03 15.73
CA GLY A 70 -17.79 19.14 16.78
C GLY A 70 -19.19 19.57 16.31
N ARG A 71 -19.67 19.13 15.13
CA ARG A 71 -21.12 19.19 14.83
C ARG A 71 -21.55 17.89 14.15
N SER A 72 -22.08 16.99 14.96
CA SER A 72 -22.80 15.82 14.49
C SER A 72 -24.08 16.25 13.77
N TYR A 73 -24.23 15.86 12.52
CA TYR A 73 -25.54 15.66 11.91
C TYR A 73 -25.68 14.18 11.59
N ALA A 74 -26.64 13.58 12.27
CA ALA A 74 -27.07 12.22 12.00
C ALA A 74 -27.57 12.12 10.54
N ASN A 75 -26.92 11.26 9.76
CA ASN A 75 -27.45 10.83 8.46
C ASN A 75 -27.29 9.32 8.35
N ASN A 76 -28.21 8.61 9.02
CA ASN A 76 -28.33 7.14 8.95
C ASN A 76 -29.05 6.66 7.67
N GLY A 77 -29.19 7.48 6.63
CA GLY A 77 -29.94 7.12 5.42
C GLY A 77 -29.12 6.67 4.21
N HIS A 78 -27.82 6.99 4.14
CA HIS A 78 -27.06 6.78 2.90
C HIS A 78 -26.23 5.47 2.85
N ALA A 79 -25.92 4.86 3.97
CA ALA A 79 -25.20 3.57 3.98
C ALA A 79 -26.09 2.41 3.50
N ALA A 80 -27.37 2.39 3.91
CA ALA A 80 -28.33 1.37 3.48
C ALA A 80 -28.67 1.46 1.97
N ALA A 81 -28.67 2.67 1.38
CA ALA A 81 -28.93 2.85 -0.04
C ALA A 81 -27.77 2.38 -0.94
N ARG A 82 -26.53 2.45 -0.48
CA ARG A 82 -25.35 1.97 -1.22
C ARG A 82 -25.28 0.46 -1.28
N THR A 83 -25.59 -0.24 -0.19
CA THR A 83 -25.68 -1.72 -0.17
C THR A 83 -26.82 -2.22 -1.07
N ALA A 84 -27.92 -1.45 -1.19
CA ALA A 84 -29.05 -1.80 -2.06
C ALA A 84 -28.75 -1.58 -3.56
N LEU A 85 -27.86 -0.64 -3.93
CA LEU A 85 -27.53 -0.39 -5.35
C LEU A 85 -26.62 -1.47 -5.94
N MET A 86 -25.80 -2.13 -5.12
CA MET A 86 -24.97 -3.28 -5.54
C MET A 86 -25.77 -4.56 -5.67
N SER A 87 -26.98 -4.64 -5.09
CA SER A 87 -27.84 -5.82 -5.11
C SER A 87 -28.87 -5.89 -6.27
N LEU A 88 -28.91 -4.91 -7.18
CA LEU A 88 -29.99 -4.79 -8.18
C LEU A 88 -29.61 -5.15 -9.61
N LYS A 89 -28.43 -5.70 -9.87
CA LYS A 89 -28.14 -6.33 -11.16
C LYS A 89 -27.83 -7.80 -10.91
N GLY A 90 -28.79 -8.68 -11.18
CA GLY A 90 -28.54 -10.12 -11.28
C GLY A 90 -27.48 -10.35 -12.37
N GLY A 91 -26.27 -10.64 -11.95
CA GLY A 91 -25.09 -10.85 -12.77
C GLY A 91 -23.92 -11.19 -11.87
N ASP A 92 -22.91 -11.76 -12.42
CA ASP A 92 -21.69 -12.21 -11.75
C ASP A 92 -21.12 -11.14 -10.80
N THR A 93 -20.56 -11.57 -9.67
CA THR A 93 -19.90 -10.71 -8.70
C THR A 93 -18.76 -9.95 -9.38
N MET A 94 -18.77 -8.63 -9.28
CA MET A 94 -17.68 -7.80 -9.83
C MET A 94 -16.42 -7.99 -8.98
N LEU A 95 -15.35 -8.49 -9.61
CA LEU A 95 -14.05 -8.64 -8.97
C LEU A 95 -13.39 -7.28 -8.73
N TRP A 96 -12.47 -7.25 -7.77
CA TRP A 96 -11.64 -6.10 -7.46
C TRP A 96 -10.19 -6.42 -7.76
N ASP A 97 -9.45 -5.44 -8.29
CA ASP A 97 -8.01 -5.53 -8.44
C ASP A 97 -7.34 -4.77 -7.29
N MET A 98 -6.81 -5.54 -6.32
CA MET A 98 -6.25 -5.00 -5.10
C MET A 98 -4.72 -4.78 -5.18
N HIS A 99 -4.10 -5.04 -6.36
CA HIS A 99 -2.66 -4.90 -6.54
C HIS A 99 -2.33 -4.32 -7.91
N MET A 100 -2.02 -3.04 -7.94
CA MET A 100 -1.58 -2.35 -9.17
C MET A 100 -0.68 -1.16 -8.87
N HIS A 101 0.18 -0.86 -9.83
CA HIS A 101 1.18 0.19 -9.76
C HIS A 101 0.88 1.33 -10.73
N SER A 102 1.39 2.49 -10.42
CA SER A 102 1.29 3.68 -11.24
C SER A 102 2.67 4.33 -11.41
N ARG A 103 2.72 5.46 -12.09
CA ARG A 103 3.95 6.25 -12.26
C ARG A 103 4.65 6.66 -10.95
N PHE A 104 4.11 6.31 -9.81
CA PHE A 104 4.77 6.52 -8.51
C PHE A 104 5.69 5.35 -8.13
N SER A 105 5.50 4.17 -8.71
CA SER A 105 6.45 3.06 -8.63
C SER A 105 7.60 3.26 -9.60
N GLY A 106 8.82 2.90 -9.21
CA GLY A 106 10.02 3.09 -10.02
C GLY A 106 10.07 2.27 -11.32
N ASP A 107 9.19 1.30 -11.48
CA ASP A 107 9.09 0.38 -12.61
C ASP A 107 7.78 0.52 -13.41
N SER A 108 7.03 1.61 -13.19
CA SER A 108 5.80 1.90 -13.93
C SER A 108 5.72 3.36 -14.38
N ASP A 109 5.42 3.58 -15.66
CA ASP A 109 5.12 4.89 -16.24
C ASP A 109 3.60 5.15 -16.33
N ALA A 110 2.75 4.24 -15.83
CA ALA A 110 1.31 4.27 -16.03
C ALA A 110 0.64 5.43 -15.29
N PRO A 111 -0.06 6.35 -15.98
CA PRO A 111 -0.87 7.35 -15.31
C PRO A 111 -2.03 6.70 -14.54
N GLN A 112 -2.30 7.17 -13.33
CA GLN A 112 -3.38 6.62 -12.48
C GLN A 112 -4.75 6.65 -13.16
N ASP A 113 -5.08 7.70 -13.89
CA ASP A 113 -6.35 7.81 -14.62
C ASP A 113 -6.47 6.76 -15.74
N ALA A 114 -5.37 6.45 -16.45
CA ALA A 114 -5.36 5.39 -17.45
C ALA A 114 -5.59 3.99 -16.84
N MET A 115 -5.01 3.73 -15.65
CA MET A 115 -5.24 2.51 -14.89
C MET A 115 -6.71 2.40 -14.44
N ILE A 116 -7.28 3.48 -13.92
CA ILE A 116 -8.69 3.54 -13.48
C ILE A 116 -9.64 3.34 -14.67
N ASP A 117 -9.40 4.02 -15.79
CA ASP A 117 -10.26 3.89 -16.98
C ASP A 117 -10.19 2.46 -17.57
N ALA A 118 -9.02 1.78 -17.50
CA ALA A 118 -8.90 0.37 -17.87
C ALA A 118 -9.72 -0.55 -16.94
N ALA A 119 -9.69 -0.28 -15.63
CA ALA A 119 -10.50 -1.02 -14.66
C ALA A 119 -12.01 -0.87 -14.90
N ILE A 120 -12.45 0.35 -15.20
CA ILE A 120 -13.86 0.62 -15.55
C ILE A 120 -14.24 -0.11 -16.84
N ALA A 121 -13.38 -0.06 -17.86
CA ALA A 121 -13.64 -0.73 -19.15
C ALA A 121 -13.74 -2.26 -18.98
N LYS A 122 -13.03 -2.84 -18.02
CA LYS A 122 -13.09 -4.27 -17.68
C LYS A 122 -14.20 -4.63 -16.68
N GLY A 123 -14.99 -3.67 -16.21
CA GLY A 123 -16.14 -3.88 -15.35
C GLY A 123 -15.79 -4.30 -13.93
N LEU A 124 -14.64 -3.84 -13.39
CA LEU A 124 -14.25 -4.13 -12.03
C LEU A 124 -15.16 -3.43 -11.01
N GLY A 125 -15.34 -4.06 -9.85
CA GLY A 125 -16.08 -3.50 -8.71
C GLY A 125 -15.33 -2.41 -7.96
N GLY A 126 -13.99 -2.38 -8.09
CA GLY A 126 -13.11 -1.40 -7.48
C GLY A 126 -11.64 -1.75 -7.69
N ILE A 127 -10.77 -0.85 -7.28
CA ILE A 127 -9.32 -0.99 -7.39
C ILE A 127 -8.60 -0.45 -6.16
N CYS A 128 -7.38 -0.92 -5.96
CA CYS A 128 -6.45 -0.38 -4.99
C CYS A 128 -5.09 -0.11 -5.66
N PHE A 129 -4.61 1.12 -5.61
CA PHE A 129 -3.21 1.40 -5.94
C PHE A 129 -2.33 0.96 -4.78
N THR A 130 -1.27 0.24 -5.10
CA THR A 130 -0.32 -0.33 -4.15
C THR A 130 1.11 -0.12 -4.66
N ASP A 131 1.44 1.14 -4.98
CA ASP A 131 2.75 1.49 -5.48
C ASP A 131 3.86 1.06 -4.51
N HIS A 132 5.04 0.71 -5.04
CA HIS A 132 6.16 0.16 -4.29
C HIS A 132 6.75 1.14 -3.27
N LEU A 133 7.09 0.60 -2.10
CA LEU A 133 8.04 1.21 -1.17
C LEU A 133 9.04 0.14 -0.72
N ASP A 134 10.16 0.04 -1.43
CA ASP A 134 11.26 -0.86 -1.12
C ASP A 134 12.47 -0.05 -0.66
N MET A 135 12.64 0.09 0.65
CA MET A 135 13.79 0.74 1.25
C MET A 135 14.99 -0.24 1.29
N ASP A 136 16.20 0.30 1.38
CA ASP A 136 17.44 -0.50 1.35
C ASP A 136 17.53 -1.45 0.14
N TYR A 137 17.02 -1.00 -1.02
CA TYR A 137 17.07 -1.79 -2.24
C TYR A 137 18.52 -1.96 -2.74
N PRO A 138 18.92 -3.16 -3.23
CA PRO A 138 20.29 -3.43 -3.66
C PRO A 138 20.79 -2.46 -4.72
N GLY A 139 22.08 -2.08 -4.64
CA GLY A 139 22.69 -1.15 -5.57
C GLY A 139 22.60 0.32 -5.15
N GLY A 140 22.04 0.63 -4.00
CA GLY A 140 21.97 1.99 -3.43
C GLY A 140 21.11 2.93 -4.29
N LEU A 141 20.14 2.38 -5.00
CA LEU A 141 19.25 3.13 -5.87
C LEU A 141 17.97 3.49 -5.11
N ASP A 142 17.62 4.77 -5.10
CA ASP A 142 16.32 5.25 -4.62
C ASP A 142 15.17 4.91 -5.59
N LEU A 143 15.36 3.86 -6.40
CA LEU A 143 14.46 3.51 -7.50
C LEU A 143 13.03 3.21 -7.03
N PHE A 144 12.90 2.56 -5.88
CA PHE A 144 11.62 2.17 -5.30
C PHE A 144 11.28 2.97 -4.01
N LEU A 145 11.90 4.14 -3.82
CA LEU A 145 11.48 5.07 -2.78
C LEU A 145 10.26 5.87 -3.27
N LEU A 146 9.16 5.73 -2.53
CA LEU A 146 7.90 6.37 -2.85
C LEU A 146 7.84 7.81 -2.33
N ASP A 147 7.45 8.77 -3.16
CA ASP A 147 7.00 10.09 -2.69
C ASP A 147 5.64 9.94 -1.98
N LEU A 148 5.66 9.51 -0.72
CA LEU A 148 4.47 9.22 0.07
C LEU A 148 3.47 10.40 0.14
N PRO A 149 3.89 11.67 0.38
CA PRO A 149 2.97 12.80 0.34
C PRO A 149 2.32 13.02 -1.02
N GLY A 150 3.10 13.01 -2.10
CA GLY A 150 2.61 13.19 -3.47
C GLY A 150 1.71 12.04 -3.92
N TYR A 151 2.11 10.81 -3.64
CA TYR A 151 1.33 9.61 -3.91
C TYR A 151 -0.04 9.64 -3.22
N THR A 152 -0.04 9.85 -1.90
CA THR A 152 -1.27 9.91 -1.10
C THR A 152 -2.22 11.00 -1.62
N ALA A 153 -1.70 12.20 -1.85
CA ALA A 153 -2.51 13.31 -2.38
C ALA A 153 -3.10 12.97 -3.75
N SER A 154 -2.31 12.34 -4.64
CA SER A 154 -2.73 11.95 -5.98
C SER A 154 -3.84 10.90 -5.95
N VAL A 155 -3.67 9.80 -5.20
CA VAL A 155 -4.68 8.73 -5.11
C VAL A 155 -5.99 9.25 -4.49
N LEU A 156 -5.91 10.09 -3.45
CA LEU A 156 -7.09 10.70 -2.85
C LEU A 156 -7.83 11.65 -3.81
N ALA A 157 -7.10 12.37 -4.66
CA ALA A 157 -7.68 13.18 -5.72
C ALA A 157 -8.39 12.32 -6.77
N GLN A 158 -7.79 11.20 -7.20
CA GLN A 158 -8.42 10.24 -8.12
C GLN A 158 -9.66 9.60 -7.48
N ARG A 159 -9.59 9.18 -6.20
CA ARG A 159 -10.75 8.68 -5.45
C ARG A 159 -11.93 9.65 -5.52
N GLN A 160 -11.70 10.95 -5.31
CA GLN A 160 -12.75 11.96 -5.37
C GLN A 160 -13.26 12.16 -6.80
N ARG A 161 -12.36 12.16 -7.80
CA ARG A 161 -12.72 12.36 -9.23
C ARG A 161 -13.59 11.21 -9.77
N TYR A 162 -13.29 9.97 -9.35
CA TYR A 162 -13.95 8.78 -9.87
C TYR A 162 -15.03 8.20 -8.93
N LYS A 163 -15.37 8.88 -7.84
CA LYS A 163 -16.23 8.38 -6.76
C LYS A 163 -17.60 7.82 -7.20
N ASP A 164 -18.15 8.35 -8.30
CA ASP A 164 -19.45 7.96 -8.85
C ASP A 164 -19.32 6.88 -9.95
N ARG A 165 -18.09 6.49 -10.31
CA ARG A 165 -17.79 5.52 -11.38
C ARG A 165 -17.23 4.22 -10.85
N ILE A 166 -16.21 4.31 -10.01
CA ILE A 166 -15.53 3.15 -9.42
C ILE A 166 -14.87 3.53 -8.08
N PRO A 167 -14.97 2.68 -7.04
CA PRO A 167 -14.18 2.86 -5.81
C PRO A 167 -12.68 2.74 -6.09
N VAL A 168 -11.91 3.73 -5.61
CA VAL A 168 -10.44 3.75 -5.67
C VAL A 168 -9.91 3.74 -4.24
N ARG A 169 -9.06 2.77 -3.89
CA ARG A 169 -8.42 2.63 -2.59
C ARG A 169 -6.98 3.12 -2.63
N LEU A 170 -6.51 3.64 -1.48
CA LEU A 170 -5.13 3.99 -1.24
C LEU A 170 -4.46 2.83 -0.52
N GLY A 171 -3.59 2.13 -1.20
CA GLY A 171 -2.79 1.05 -0.64
C GLY A 171 -1.30 1.33 -0.72
N LEU A 172 -0.53 0.33 -0.36
CA LEU A 172 0.93 0.35 -0.41
C LEU A 172 1.44 -1.08 -0.56
N GLU A 173 2.46 -1.30 -1.37
CA GLU A 173 3.25 -2.53 -1.34
C GLU A 173 4.60 -2.26 -0.69
N LEU A 174 4.86 -2.93 0.43
CA LEU A 174 6.09 -2.80 1.20
C LEU A 174 7.05 -3.93 0.85
N GLY A 175 8.24 -3.61 0.37
CA GLY A 175 9.35 -4.56 0.27
C GLY A 175 9.94 -4.85 1.64
N LEU A 176 9.50 -5.94 2.25
CA LEU A 176 9.83 -6.27 3.63
C LEU A 176 11.28 -6.74 3.77
N GLN A 177 11.94 -6.21 4.77
CA GLN A 177 13.23 -6.67 5.28
C GLN A 177 13.23 -6.50 6.80
N PRO A 178 13.77 -7.43 7.61
CA PRO A 178 13.61 -7.41 9.07
C PRO A 178 14.07 -6.11 9.75
N GLN A 179 15.13 -5.48 9.23
CA GLN A 179 15.68 -4.24 9.78
C GLN A 179 14.81 -3.00 9.53
N LEU A 180 13.82 -3.08 8.64
CA LEU A 180 12.95 -1.94 8.26
C LEU A 180 11.66 -1.86 9.08
N SER A 181 11.44 -2.80 10.00
CA SER A 181 10.16 -2.96 10.73
C SER A 181 9.70 -1.71 11.45
N GLU A 182 10.60 -1.01 12.17
CA GLU A 182 10.27 0.21 12.90
C GLU A 182 9.94 1.38 11.96
N ILE A 183 10.73 1.53 10.88
CA ILE A 183 10.52 2.59 9.89
C ILE A 183 9.17 2.41 9.19
N TYR A 184 8.82 1.19 8.80
CA TYR A 184 7.54 0.90 8.18
C TYR A 184 6.36 1.10 9.15
N ALA A 185 6.50 0.75 10.43
CA ALA A 185 5.48 1.03 11.44
C ALA A 185 5.21 2.54 11.55
N ASP A 186 6.26 3.36 11.57
CA ASP A 186 6.15 4.82 11.64
C ASP A 186 5.49 5.41 10.39
N ILE A 187 5.81 4.90 9.21
CA ILE A 187 5.19 5.31 7.95
C ILE A 187 3.69 4.97 7.95
N LEU A 188 3.32 3.74 8.31
CA LEU A 188 1.93 3.32 8.33
C LEU A 188 1.06 4.10 9.35
N ALA A 189 1.66 4.60 10.41
CA ALA A 189 0.98 5.45 11.38
C ALA A 189 0.69 6.88 10.88
N GLN A 190 1.41 7.33 9.83
CA GLN A 190 1.32 8.70 9.33
C GLN A 190 0.33 8.88 8.16
N TYR A 191 0.02 7.80 7.42
CA TYR A 191 -0.80 7.87 6.21
C TYR A 191 -2.06 7.01 6.31
N PRO A 192 -3.21 7.47 5.75
CA PRO A 192 -4.50 6.79 5.88
C PRO A 192 -4.68 5.68 4.82
N PHE A 193 -3.80 4.70 4.82
CA PHE A 193 -3.91 3.57 3.90
C PHE A 193 -5.17 2.74 4.15
N ASP A 194 -5.83 2.32 3.08
CA ASP A 194 -6.91 1.36 3.12
C ASP A 194 -6.40 -0.08 3.18
N PHE A 195 -5.24 -0.33 2.57
CA PHE A 195 -4.70 -1.67 2.37
C PHE A 195 -3.17 -1.63 2.26
N VAL A 196 -2.50 -2.65 2.81
CA VAL A 196 -1.04 -2.80 2.73
C VAL A 196 -0.68 -4.23 2.41
N ILE A 197 0.08 -4.41 1.35
CA ILE A 197 0.72 -5.67 0.98
C ILE A 197 2.12 -5.69 1.59
N GLY A 198 2.50 -6.80 2.20
CA GLY A 198 3.89 -7.08 2.54
C GLY A 198 4.47 -8.07 1.54
N SER A 199 5.60 -7.75 0.92
CA SER A 199 6.22 -8.58 -0.11
C SER A 199 7.71 -8.79 0.16
N SER A 200 8.29 -9.89 -0.34
CA SER A 200 9.73 -10.12 -0.31
C SER A 200 10.30 -9.92 -1.70
N HIS A 201 10.89 -8.75 -1.95
CA HIS A 201 11.60 -8.44 -3.19
C HIS A 201 13.11 -8.57 -3.00
N VAL A 202 13.60 -8.39 -1.78
CA VAL A 202 15.01 -8.47 -1.43
C VAL A 202 15.23 -9.58 -0.40
N VAL A 203 16.14 -10.49 -0.70
CA VAL A 203 16.56 -11.61 0.15
C VAL A 203 18.02 -11.43 0.53
N HIS A 204 18.29 -11.13 1.79
CA HIS A 204 19.65 -10.93 2.33
C HIS A 204 20.50 -9.98 1.45
N GLY A 205 19.91 -8.86 1.03
CA GLY A 205 20.58 -7.84 0.22
C GLY A 205 20.67 -8.16 -1.28
N LYS A 206 19.94 -9.16 -1.79
CA LYS A 206 19.88 -9.52 -3.22
C LYS A 206 18.43 -9.62 -3.67
N ASP A 207 18.14 -9.10 -4.87
CA ASP A 207 16.84 -9.29 -5.51
C ASP A 207 16.86 -10.55 -6.39
N PRO A 208 15.94 -11.50 -6.20
CA PRO A 208 15.79 -12.68 -7.05
C PRO A 208 15.54 -12.39 -8.54
N TYR A 209 15.10 -11.17 -8.87
CA TYR A 209 14.98 -10.73 -10.27
C TYR A 209 16.31 -10.79 -11.02
N TYR A 210 17.44 -10.52 -10.36
CA TYR A 210 18.76 -10.51 -10.97
C TYR A 210 19.41 -11.89 -10.95
N PRO A 211 20.11 -12.30 -12.04
CA PRO A 211 20.78 -13.60 -12.15
C PRO A 211 21.78 -13.89 -11.02
N GLU A 212 22.37 -12.85 -10.44
CA GLU A 212 23.34 -12.92 -9.35
C GLU A 212 22.77 -13.56 -8.07
N TYR A 213 21.44 -13.53 -7.90
CA TYR A 213 20.79 -14.26 -6.81
C TYR A 213 20.93 -15.77 -6.95
N HIS A 214 20.93 -16.27 -8.19
CA HIS A 214 20.98 -17.70 -8.52
C HIS A 214 22.40 -18.20 -8.80
N GLU A 215 23.37 -17.31 -9.02
CA GLU A 215 24.71 -17.65 -9.49
C GLU A 215 25.44 -18.61 -8.54
N GLY A 216 25.97 -19.72 -9.08
CA GLY A 216 26.74 -20.72 -8.33
C GLY A 216 25.92 -21.57 -7.36
N ARG A 217 24.57 -21.45 -7.34
CA ARG A 217 23.69 -22.17 -6.42
C ARG A 217 22.62 -22.97 -7.19
N SER A 218 22.11 -24.04 -6.58
CA SER A 218 20.96 -24.74 -7.15
C SER A 218 19.68 -23.94 -6.91
N GLU A 219 18.76 -24.03 -7.86
CA GLU A 219 17.44 -23.40 -7.78
C GLU A 219 16.69 -23.80 -6.50
N THR A 220 16.82 -25.07 -6.09
CA THR A 220 16.21 -25.57 -4.85
C THR A 220 16.72 -24.85 -3.61
N VAL A 221 18.01 -24.54 -3.54
CA VAL A 221 18.60 -23.79 -2.44
C VAL A 221 18.13 -22.34 -2.46
N CYS A 222 18.10 -21.69 -3.63
CA CYS A 222 17.64 -20.31 -3.78
C CYS A 222 16.17 -20.14 -3.39
N TYR A 223 15.31 -21.07 -3.84
CA TYR A 223 13.89 -21.02 -3.50
C TYR A 223 13.64 -21.26 -2.01
N ARG A 224 14.37 -22.18 -1.39
CA ARG A 224 14.27 -22.39 0.05
C ARG A 224 14.69 -21.15 0.84
N GLU A 225 15.83 -20.56 0.52
CA GLU A 225 16.31 -19.33 1.16
C GLU A 225 15.26 -18.19 1.00
N TYR A 226 14.65 -18.09 -0.15
CA TYR A 226 13.56 -17.12 -0.37
C TYR A 226 12.38 -17.35 0.60
N PHE A 227 11.87 -18.59 0.72
CA PHE A 227 10.78 -18.89 1.65
C PHE A 227 11.19 -18.70 3.11
N GLU A 228 12.43 -19.00 3.47
CA GLU A 228 12.96 -18.73 4.81
C GLU A 228 13.00 -17.22 5.08
N SER A 229 13.39 -16.39 4.09
CA SER A 229 13.34 -14.94 4.23
C SER A 229 11.93 -14.38 4.36
N VAL A 230 10.93 -14.95 3.66
CA VAL A 230 9.50 -14.63 3.86
C VAL A 230 9.12 -14.85 5.33
N LEU A 231 9.53 -15.97 5.90
CA LEU A 231 9.25 -16.30 7.30
C LEU A 231 9.93 -15.34 8.28
N GLU A 232 11.19 -14.96 8.01
CA GLU A 232 11.91 -13.93 8.78
C GLU A 232 11.18 -12.60 8.77
N ASN A 233 10.74 -12.15 7.59
CA ASN A 233 9.99 -10.90 7.42
C ASN A 233 8.68 -10.90 8.22
N ILE A 234 7.88 -11.98 8.13
CA ILE A 234 6.61 -12.11 8.87
C ILE A 234 6.84 -12.15 10.38
N ARG A 235 7.95 -12.73 10.85
CA ARG A 235 8.31 -12.74 12.26
C ARG A 235 8.71 -11.36 12.78
N ALA A 236 9.43 -10.59 11.95
CA ALA A 236 9.93 -9.27 12.30
C ALA A 236 8.85 -8.18 12.24
N PHE A 237 7.89 -8.29 11.29
CA PHE A 237 6.90 -7.25 11.04
C PHE A 237 5.53 -7.82 10.69
N ASP A 238 4.47 -7.22 11.22
CA ASP A 238 3.08 -7.59 10.94
C ASP A 238 2.16 -6.38 10.66
N GLY A 239 2.75 -5.25 10.27
CA GLY A 239 2.02 -4.05 9.90
C GLY A 239 1.27 -4.12 8.56
N PHE A 240 1.44 -5.18 7.76
CA PHE A 240 0.71 -5.43 6.51
C PHE A 240 -0.65 -6.12 6.74
N ASP A 241 -1.47 -6.25 5.71
CA ASP A 241 -2.77 -6.93 5.74
C ASP A 241 -2.73 -8.30 5.08
N VAL A 242 -2.07 -8.41 3.93
CA VAL A 242 -1.83 -9.67 3.23
C VAL A 242 -0.37 -9.78 2.81
N TYR A 243 0.11 -11.01 2.63
CA TYR A 243 1.41 -11.25 2.01
C TYR A 243 1.23 -11.42 0.50
N GLY A 244 1.91 -10.59 -0.28
CA GLY A 244 1.88 -10.58 -1.73
C GLY A 244 2.60 -11.81 -2.31
N HIS A 245 2.20 -12.25 -3.48
CA HIS A 245 2.86 -13.25 -4.37
C HIS A 245 3.93 -14.12 -3.68
N ILE A 246 3.53 -14.90 -2.66
CA ILE A 246 4.41 -15.64 -1.73
C ILE A 246 5.54 -16.43 -2.42
N ASP A 247 5.32 -16.92 -3.64
CA ASP A 247 6.29 -17.66 -4.42
C ASP A 247 6.92 -16.82 -5.58
N TYR A 248 7.08 -15.51 -5.36
CA TYR A 248 7.65 -14.56 -6.30
C TYR A 248 8.96 -15.02 -6.96
N VAL A 249 9.86 -15.65 -6.19
CA VAL A 249 11.16 -16.15 -6.68
C VAL A 249 11.03 -17.08 -7.89
N VAL A 250 9.89 -17.77 -8.02
CA VAL A 250 9.64 -18.72 -9.13
C VAL A 250 9.54 -18.02 -10.49
N ARG A 251 9.21 -16.71 -10.51
CA ARG A 251 9.19 -15.92 -11.75
C ARG A 251 10.55 -15.83 -12.43
N TYR A 252 11.63 -15.87 -11.66
CA TYR A 252 12.98 -15.46 -12.06
C TYR A 252 14.03 -16.56 -11.99
N GLY A 253 13.72 -17.71 -11.41
CA GLY A 253 14.63 -18.86 -11.40
C GLY A 253 15.00 -19.34 -12.80
N PRO A 254 16.18 -19.91 -13.00
CA PRO A 254 16.68 -20.35 -14.29
C PRO A 254 15.75 -21.30 -15.05
N ASN A 255 15.01 -22.14 -14.34
CA ASN A 255 14.01 -23.06 -14.90
C ASN A 255 12.58 -22.66 -14.52
N ARG A 256 12.42 -21.54 -13.82
CA ARG A 256 11.13 -21.07 -13.31
C ARG A 256 10.38 -22.16 -12.54
N ASN A 257 9.12 -22.40 -12.88
CA ASN A 257 8.26 -23.41 -12.22
C ASN A 257 8.42 -24.85 -12.77
N LYS A 258 9.32 -25.10 -13.70
CA LYS A 258 9.48 -26.40 -14.33
C LYS A 258 9.72 -27.56 -13.34
N TYR A 259 10.49 -27.29 -12.29
CA TYR A 259 10.82 -28.25 -11.24
C TYR A 259 10.32 -27.81 -9.86
N TYR A 260 9.49 -26.78 -9.82
CA TYR A 260 8.89 -26.26 -8.61
C TYR A 260 7.58 -26.95 -8.28
N SER A 261 7.40 -27.25 -7.03
CA SER A 261 6.10 -27.68 -6.48
C SER A 261 6.00 -27.31 -5.00
N TYR A 262 4.79 -27.05 -4.52
CA TYR A 262 4.51 -26.85 -3.10
C TYR A 262 5.12 -27.95 -2.24
N ALA A 263 4.99 -29.23 -2.64
CA ALA A 263 5.45 -30.38 -1.86
C ALA A 263 6.96 -30.37 -1.54
N GLN A 264 7.78 -29.71 -2.36
CA GLN A 264 9.23 -29.60 -2.13
C GLN A 264 9.59 -28.66 -0.97
N TYR A 265 8.70 -27.73 -0.64
CA TYR A 265 8.90 -26.68 0.36
C TYR A 265 7.74 -26.63 1.37
N ALA A 266 6.95 -27.72 1.47
CA ALA A 266 5.74 -27.76 2.27
C ALA A 266 5.99 -27.43 3.75
N ASP A 267 7.13 -27.83 4.29
CA ASP A 267 7.53 -27.57 5.66
C ASP A 267 7.61 -26.06 5.95
N VAL A 268 8.34 -25.30 5.14
CA VAL A 268 8.49 -23.86 5.33
C VAL A 268 7.26 -23.09 4.88
N ILE A 269 6.59 -23.51 3.79
CA ILE A 269 5.37 -22.86 3.32
C ILE A 269 4.23 -23.03 4.32
N ASP A 270 4.04 -24.21 4.90
CA ASP A 270 3.02 -24.44 5.94
C ASP A 270 3.29 -23.60 7.19
N GLU A 271 4.55 -23.39 7.54
CA GLU A 271 4.91 -22.50 8.65
C GLU A 271 4.57 -21.04 8.32
N ILE A 272 4.86 -20.56 7.10
CA ILE A 272 4.48 -19.23 6.63
C ILE A 272 2.96 -19.04 6.73
N LEU A 273 2.18 -19.95 6.13
CA LEU A 273 0.73 -19.87 6.10
C LEU A 273 0.12 -19.91 7.51
N THR A 274 0.61 -20.81 8.35
CA THR A 274 0.17 -20.91 9.76
C THR A 274 0.47 -19.65 10.55
N LEU A 275 1.64 -19.04 10.34
CA LEU A 275 2.03 -17.81 11.02
C LEU A 275 1.18 -16.63 10.56
N LEU A 276 0.90 -16.51 9.26
CA LEU A 276 -0.01 -15.49 8.72
C LEU A 276 -1.40 -15.61 9.34
N ILE A 277 -1.99 -16.81 9.34
CA ILE A 277 -3.29 -17.08 9.95
C ILE A 277 -3.29 -16.71 11.43
N LYS A 278 -2.28 -17.13 12.18
CA LYS A 278 -2.14 -16.82 13.61
C LYS A 278 -2.05 -15.33 13.90
N LYS A 279 -1.45 -14.56 12.99
CA LYS A 279 -1.34 -13.09 13.09
C LYS A 279 -2.59 -12.37 12.53
N GLY A 280 -3.60 -13.09 12.03
CA GLY A 280 -4.78 -12.51 11.39
C GLY A 280 -4.50 -11.85 10.05
N LYS A 281 -3.45 -12.31 9.34
CA LYS A 281 -3.05 -11.83 8.03
C LYS A 281 -3.50 -12.75 6.92
N GLY A 282 -3.73 -12.17 5.73
CA GLY A 282 -4.14 -12.91 4.55
C GLY A 282 -2.99 -13.23 3.61
N ILE A 283 -3.37 -13.83 2.49
CA ILE A 283 -2.52 -14.00 1.31
C ILE A 283 -3.16 -13.31 0.11
N GLU A 284 -2.39 -13.14 -0.93
CA GLU A 284 -2.85 -12.66 -2.22
C GLU A 284 -2.97 -13.84 -3.21
N LEU A 285 -4.00 -13.82 -4.08
CA LEU A 285 -4.00 -14.50 -5.37
C LEU A 285 -3.54 -13.50 -6.42
N ASN A 286 -2.27 -13.55 -6.81
CA ASN A 286 -1.68 -12.65 -7.78
C ASN A 286 -1.69 -13.29 -9.18
N THR A 287 -2.46 -12.71 -10.08
CA THR A 287 -2.59 -13.26 -11.45
C THR A 287 -1.42 -12.91 -12.37
N GLY A 288 -0.48 -12.09 -11.90
CA GLY A 288 0.78 -11.79 -12.60
C GLY A 288 1.55 -13.05 -13.01
N GLY A 289 1.46 -14.15 -12.25
CA GLY A 289 2.07 -15.42 -12.63
C GLY A 289 1.67 -15.90 -14.03
N PHE A 290 0.43 -15.71 -14.44
CA PHE A 290 -0.02 -16.00 -15.82
C PHE A 290 0.65 -15.06 -16.83
N LYS A 291 0.80 -13.76 -16.51
CA LYS A 291 1.48 -12.77 -17.34
C LYS A 291 2.96 -13.14 -17.55
N TYR A 292 3.61 -13.65 -16.53
CA TYR A 292 5.00 -14.12 -16.59
C TYR A 292 5.14 -15.49 -17.26
N GLY A 293 4.04 -16.13 -17.70
CA GLY A 293 4.05 -17.39 -18.43
C GLY A 293 4.28 -18.62 -17.56
N LEU A 294 4.00 -18.53 -16.27
CA LEU A 294 4.10 -19.66 -15.35
C LEU A 294 2.93 -20.65 -15.51
N GLY A 295 1.79 -20.23 -16.07
CA GLY A 295 0.60 -21.05 -16.23
C GLY A 295 -0.25 -21.19 -14.96
N HIS A 296 0.15 -20.53 -13.86
CA HIS A 296 -0.53 -20.49 -12.57
C HIS A 296 -0.42 -19.10 -11.94
N PRO A 297 -1.22 -18.74 -10.91
CA PRO A 297 -1.04 -17.50 -10.14
C PRO A 297 0.20 -17.58 -9.23
N ASN A 298 0.55 -16.47 -8.58
CA ASN A 298 1.45 -16.45 -7.44
C ASN A 298 0.64 -16.16 -6.15
N PRO A 299 0.66 -17.08 -5.14
CA PRO A 299 1.26 -18.40 -5.21
C PRO A 299 0.43 -19.38 -6.06
N THR A 300 1.02 -20.59 -6.27
CA THR A 300 0.33 -21.68 -6.99
C THR A 300 -0.99 -22.06 -6.31
N GLU A 301 -1.93 -22.62 -7.09
CA GLU A 301 -3.23 -23.10 -6.62
C GLU A 301 -3.10 -24.09 -5.43
N ALA A 302 -2.03 -24.89 -5.42
CA ALA A 302 -1.74 -25.82 -4.31
C ALA A 302 -1.50 -25.08 -2.98
N ILE A 303 -0.80 -23.95 -3.00
CA ILE A 303 -0.57 -23.13 -1.82
C ILE A 303 -1.84 -22.41 -1.39
N ILE A 304 -2.62 -21.89 -2.34
CA ILE A 304 -3.92 -21.25 -2.09
C ILE A 304 -4.89 -22.25 -1.42
N ALA A 305 -4.99 -23.46 -1.95
CA ALA A 305 -5.80 -24.52 -1.36
C ALA A 305 -5.31 -24.89 0.04
N ARG A 306 -3.99 -25.01 0.22
CA ARG A 306 -3.41 -25.32 1.52
C ARG A 306 -3.69 -24.24 2.57
N TYR A 307 -3.65 -22.95 2.17
CA TYR A 307 -4.02 -21.84 3.06
C TYR A 307 -5.48 -21.98 3.54
N CYS A 308 -6.40 -22.29 2.64
CA CYS A 308 -7.80 -22.55 2.99
C CYS A 308 -7.96 -23.77 3.92
N GLU A 309 -7.26 -24.89 3.64
CA GLU A 309 -7.26 -26.10 4.48
C GLU A 309 -6.77 -25.83 5.91
N LEU A 310 -5.77 -24.97 6.07
CA LEU A 310 -5.25 -24.55 7.38
C LEU A 310 -6.17 -23.57 8.12
N GLY A 311 -7.29 -23.17 7.52
CA GLY A 311 -8.28 -22.26 8.10
C GLY A 311 -8.06 -20.79 7.76
N GLY A 312 -7.28 -20.47 6.71
CA GLY A 312 -7.12 -19.12 6.19
C GLY A 312 -8.38 -18.64 5.47
N GLU A 313 -8.84 -17.45 5.77
CA GLU A 313 -10.07 -16.88 5.22
C GLU A 313 -9.83 -15.60 4.40
N ILE A 314 -8.74 -14.87 4.67
CA ILE A 314 -8.44 -13.58 4.04
C ILE A 314 -7.61 -13.83 2.78
N ILE A 315 -8.22 -13.63 1.60
CA ILE A 315 -7.52 -13.72 0.32
C ILE A 315 -7.93 -12.58 -0.59
N THR A 316 -6.97 -11.77 -1.02
CA THR A 316 -7.18 -10.69 -1.98
C THR A 316 -6.88 -11.17 -3.41
N ILE A 317 -7.33 -10.41 -4.39
CA ILE A 317 -7.06 -10.67 -5.81
C ILE A 317 -6.28 -9.48 -6.35
N GLY A 318 -5.15 -9.74 -7.01
CA GLY A 318 -4.33 -8.70 -7.61
C GLY A 318 -3.78 -9.12 -8.98
N ALA A 319 -3.69 -8.17 -9.92
CA ALA A 319 -3.07 -8.40 -11.21
C ALA A 319 -1.58 -8.02 -11.23
N ASP A 320 -1.12 -7.27 -10.25
CA ASP A 320 0.24 -6.75 -10.20
C ASP A 320 0.54 -5.96 -11.51
N ALA A 321 -0.42 -5.06 -11.82
CA ALA A 321 -0.48 -4.38 -13.10
C ALA A 321 0.37 -3.12 -13.09
N HIS A 322 1.38 -3.04 -13.96
CA HIS A 322 2.26 -1.89 -14.17
C HIS A 322 1.91 -1.11 -15.46
N ALA A 323 0.84 -1.52 -16.13
CA ALA A 323 0.34 -0.86 -17.33
C ALA A 323 -1.17 -1.09 -17.47
N PRO A 324 -1.94 -0.18 -18.11
CA PRO A 324 -3.39 -0.32 -18.29
C PRO A 324 -3.82 -1.63 -18.95
N ALA A 325 -3.01 -2.18 -19.87
CA ALA A 325 -3.28 -3.46 -20.52
C ALA A 325 -3.28 -4.65 -19.55
N HIS A 326 -2.58 -4.54 -18.45
CA HIS A 326 -2.40 -5.59 -17.45
C HIS A 326 -3.41 -5.55 -16.30
N VAL A 327 -4.18 -4.48 -16.14
CA VAL A 327 -5.24 -4.39 -15.14
C VAL A 327 -6.18 -5.58 -15.29
N ALA A 328 -6.51 -6.26 -14.19
CA ALA A 328 -7.32 -7.48 -14.17
C ALA A 328 -6.86 -8.54 -15.19
N TYR A 329 -5.56 -8.76 -15.32
CA TYR A 329 -5.01 -9.77 -16.23
C TYR A 329 -5.43 -11.18 -15.78
N ALA A 330 -6.02 -11.96 -16.67
CA ALA A 330 -6.50 -13.34 -16.42
C ALA A 330 -7.52 -13.47 -15.27
N PHE A 331 -8.26 -12.41 -14.93
CA PHE A 331 -9.26 -12.43 -13.85
C PHE A 331 -10.43 -13.38 -14.13
N GLU A 332 -10.67 -13.73 -15.39
CA GLU A 332 -11.66 -14.75 -15.76
C GLU A 332 -11.38 -16.13 -15.13
N LYS A 333 -10.13 -16.40 -14.72
CA LYS A 333 -9.73 -17.67 -14.07
C LYS A 333 -9.97 -17.66 -12.55
N VAL A 334 -9.98 -16.50 -11.94
CA VAL A 334 -9.98 -16.33 -10.47
C VAL A 334 -11.16 -17.01 -9.78
N PRO A 335 -12.43 -16.88 -10.25
CA PRO A 335 -13.55 -17.52 -9.57
C PRO A 335 -13.46 -19.04 -9.52
N ALA A 336 -12.92 -19.67 -10.58
CA ALA A 336 -12.71 -21.12 -10.61
C ALA A 336 -11.62 -21.53 -9.62
N ILE A 337 -10.46 -20.88 -9.66
CA ILE A 337 -9.32 -21.17 -8.76
C ILE A 337 -9.74 -21.05 -7.29
N LEU A 338 -10.40 -19.96 -6.91
CA LEU A 338 -10.82 -19.76 -5.52
C LEU A 338 -11.87 -20.78 -5.08
N LYS A 339 -12.85 -21.10 -5.92
CA LYS A 339 -13.86 -22.10 -5.59
C LYS A 339 -13.28 -23.52 -5.47
N GLU A 340 -12.36 -23.90 -6.35
CA GLU A 340 -11.65 -25.18 -6.30
C GLU A 340 -10.78 -25.28 -5.05
N ALA A 341 -10.15 -24.17 -4.62
CA ALA A 341 -9.40 -24.09 -3.37
C ALA A 341 -10.27 -24.09 -2.10
N GLY A 342 -11.61 -24.00 -2.22
CA GLY A 342 -12.55 -24.04 -1.10
C GLY A 342 -13.08 -22.70 -0.62
N PHE A 343 -12.68 -21.59 -1.23
CA PHE A 343 -13.16 -20.26 -0.87
C PHE A 343 -14.59 -20.01 -1.37
N ARG A 344 -15.36 -19.26 -0.58
CA ARG A 344 -16.69 -18.75 -0.93
C ARG A 344 -16.72 -17.25 -1.12
N TYR A 345 -15.67 -16.57 -0.67
CA TYR A 345 -15.52 -15.14 -0.66
C TYR A 345 -14.06 -14.80 -1.04
N PHE A 346 -13.86 -13.65 -1.62
CA PHE A 346 -12.56 -12.97 -1.64
C PHE A 346 -12.62 -11.73 -0.73
N THR A 347 -11.49 -11.14 -0.45
CA THR A 347 -11.39 -10.02 0.51
C THR A 347 -10.98 -8.74 -0.20
N VAL A 348 -11.63 -7.64 0.15
CA VAL A 348 -11.19 -6.28 -0.16
C VAL A 348 -10.98 -5.53 1.15
N PHE A 349 -10.24 -4.44 1.11
CA PHE A 349 -9.94 -3.69 2.32
C PHE A 349 -10.39 -2.23 2.22
N GLN A 350 -10.84 -1.68 3.35
CA GLN A 350 -11.07 -0.26 3.56
C GLN A 350 -10.61 0.12 4.96
N GLU A 351 -9.79 1.18 5.08
CA GLU A 351 -9.25 1.60 6.39
C GLU A 351 -8.59 0.45 7.16
N ARG A 352 -7.86 -0.41 6.46
CA ARG A 352 -7.18 -1.60 6.99
C ARG A 352 -8.12 -2.68 7.56
N LYS A 353 -9.41 -2.62 7.22
CA LYS A 353 -10.42 -3.58 7.67
C LYS A 353 -10.83 -4.47 6.50
N PRO A 354 -10.83 -5.80 6.68
CA PRO A 354 -11.26 -6.73 5.63
C PRO A 354 -12.78 -6.69 5.45
N GLU A 355 -13.22 -6.69 4.19
CA GLU A 355 -14.60 -6.85 3.76
C GLU A 355 -14.68 -8.07 2.85
N PHE A 356 -15.57 -9.04 3.17
CA PHE A 356 -15.71 -10.29 2.43
C PHE A 356 -16.75 -10.14 1.32
N VAL A 357 -16.33 -10.35 0.09
CA VAL A 357 -17.16 -10.27 -1.11
C VAL A 357 -17.42 -11.68 -1.62
N LYS A 358 -18.71 -12.05 -1.82
CA LYS A 358 -19.10 -13.38 -2.26
C LYS A 358 -18.64 -13.65 -3.70
N LEU A 359 -18.12 -14.87 -3.97
CA LEU A 359 -17.70 -15.35 -5.29
C LEU A 359 -18.89 -15.79 -6.15
#